data_d3a839ca5deb5eb561a47300e635eabc
#
_entry.id   d3a839ca5deb5eb561a47300e635eabc
#
_cell.length_a   1.000
_cell.length_b   1.000
_cell.length_c   1.000
_cell.angle_alpha   90.00
_cell.angle_beta   90.00
_cell.angle_gamma   90.00
#
_symmetry.space_group_name_H-M   'P 1'
#
loop_
_entity.id
_entity.type
_entity.pdbx_description
1 polymer ?
#
loop_
_entity_poly.entity_id
_entity_poly.type
_entity_poly.pdbx_seq_one_letter_code
_entity_poly.pdbx_strand_id
1 'polypeptide(L)'
;MNKNRRVAIIGSGIGGASAAWLLREHADVTLFEAEPRFGGHTHTAVVDDPRGPVAVDTGFMVFNRPNYPLLSSLFDHLEITTYPTEMSFSASIGNGRLEYAGTDLNSLFGQRRNLVKPSFWRLLADILAFNRQGHRALQ
;
A
#
# COMPACT_ATOMS: atom_id res chain seq x y z
N MET A 1 34.06 5.87 -14.39
CA MET A 1 33.45 7.17 -14.15
C MET A 1 33.98 7.73 -12.83
N ASN A 2 34.38 9.02 -12.80
CA ASN A 2 34.99 9.62 -11.61
C ASN A 2 33.89 10.00 -10.61
N LYS A 3 33.74 9.23 -9.52
CA LYS A 3 32.73 9.46 -8.46
C LYS A 3 33.23 10.56 -7.50
N ASN A 4 33.38 11.79 -8.02
CA ASN A 4 33.91 12.92 -7.23
C ASN A 4 32.94 13.48 -6.17
N ARG A 5 31.72 12.96 -6.07
CA ARG A 5 30.72 13.42 -5.09
C ARG A 5 30.49 12.35 -4.04
N ARG A 6 30.59 12.74 -2.77
CA ARG A 6 30.19 11.92 -1.64
C ARG A 6 28.80 12.34 -1.22
N VAL A 7 27.88 11.36 -1.11
CA VAL A 7 26.46 11.58 -0.74
C VAL A 7 26.15 10.72 0.46
N ALA A 8 25.64 11.34 1.52
CA ALA A 8 25.10 10.67 2.68
C ALA A 8 23.56 10.64 2.54
N ILE A 9 22.97 9.45 2.69
CA ILE A 9 21.53 9.24 2.68
C ILE A 9 21.12 8.75 4.07
N ILE A 10 20.13 9.38 4.66
CA ILE A 10 19.66 9.06 6.00
C ILE A 10 18.31 8.33 5.88
N GLY A 11 18.28 7.11 6.41
CA GLY A 11 17.12 6.21 6.38
C GLY A 11 17.08 5.29 5.15
N SER A 12 16.87 4.00 5.39
CA SER A 12 16.82 2.95 4.37
C SER A 12 15.39 2.56 3.93
N GLY A 13 14.41 3.41 4.21
CA GLY A 13 13.06 3.26 3.65
C GLY A 13 13.09 3.37 2.13
N ILE A 14 11.94 3.16 1.46
CA ILE A 14 11.86 3.12 -0.01
C ILE A 14 12.48 4.36 -0.67
N GLY A 15 12.32 5.55 -0.09
CA GLY A 15 12.91 6.79 -0.63
C GLY A 15 14.43 6.78 -0.56
N GLY A 16 15.02 6.45 0.60
CA GLY A 16 16.46 6.40 0.77
C GLY A 16 17.12 5.27 -0.03
N ALA A 17 16.52 4.09 -0.02
CA ALA A 17 17.02 2.95 -0.79
C ALA A 17 16.96 3.23 -2.31
N SER A 18 15.87 3.81 -2.82
CA SER A 18 15.76 4.20 -4.24
C SER A 18 16.76 5.27 -4.61
N ALA A 19 16.96 6.29 -3.77
CA ALA A 19 17.95 7.34 -4.01
C ALA A 19 19.38 6.77 -4.02
N ALA A 20 19.71 5.89 -3.07
CA ALA A 20 21.00 5.23 -3.03
C ALA A 20 21.27 4.41 -4.29
N TRP A 21 20.25 3.65 -4.72
CA TRP A 21 20.33 2.83 -5.91
C TRP A 21 20.52 3.68 -7.18
N LEU A 22 19.77 4.76 -7.34
CA LEU A 22 19.89 5.66 -8.50
C LEU A 22 21.25 6.37 -8.55
N LEU A 23 21.79 6.75 -7.39
CA LEU A 23 23.03 7.51 -7.31
C LEU A 23 24.30 6.64 -7.33
N ARG A 24 24.21 5.33 -7.12
CA ARG A 24 25.35 4.41 -6.96
C ARG A 24 26.40 4.47 -8.09
N GLU A 25 25.96 4.81 -9.29
CA GLU A 25 26.84 4.91 -10.47
C GLU A 25 27.49 6.29 -10.61
N HIS A 26 26.92 7.31 -9.97
CA HIS A 26 27.29 8.72 -10.15
C HIS A 26 27.98 9.33 -8.92
N ALA A 27 27.88 8.68 -7.77
CA ALA A 27 28.43 9.19 -6.52
C ALA A 27 28.97 8.04 -5.64
N ASP A 28 29.79 8.42 -4.66
CA ASP A 28 30.17 7.58 -3.52
C ASP A 28 29.06 7.72 -2.46
N VAL A 29 28.18 6.74 -2.38
CA VAL A 29 26.95 6.82 -1.57
C VAL A 29 27.14 6.05 -0.28
N THR A 30 26.89 6.71 0.86
CA THR A 30 26.78 6.08 2.17
C THR A 30 25.35 6.18 2.67
N LEU A 31 24.71 5.03 2.93
CA LEU A 31 23.38 4.93 3.49
C LEU A 31 23.47 4.69 5.00
N PHE A 32 22.86 5.57 5.78
CA PHE A 32 22.78 5.48 7.23
C PHE A 32 21.38 5.02 7.65
N GLU A 33 21.34 4.01 8.52
CA GLU A 33 20.08 3.48 9.07
C GLU A 33 20.22 3.37 10.59
N ALA A 34 19.21 3.84 11.32
CA ALA A 34 19.17 3.81 12.77
C ALA A 34 18.69 2.46 13.32
N GLU A 35 17.85 1.77 12.55
CA GLU A 35 17.28 0.49 12.95
C GLU A 35 18.20 -0.68 12.54
N PRO A 36 18.12 -1.83 13.24
CA PRO A 36 18.93 -3.00 12.91
C PRO A 36 18.57 -3.68 11.59
N ARG A 37 17.52 -3.24 10.91
CA ARG A 37 17.07 -3.75 9.62
C ARG A 37 16.89 -2.65 8.60
N PHE A 38 17.05 -2.98 7.33
CA PHE A 38 16.74 -2.11 6.21
C PHE A 38 15.25 -2.19 5.82
N GLY A 39 14.75 -1.19 5.07
CA GLY A 39 13.44 -1.20 4.44
C GLY A 39 12.43 -0.23 5.05
N GLY A 40 12.67 0.32 6.25
CA GLY A 40 11.75 1.25 6.90
C GLY A 40 10.37 0.63 7.12
N HIS A 41 9.31 1.22 6.53
CA HIS A 41 7.96 0.70 6.65
C HIS A 41 7.74 -0.64 5.93
N THR A 42 8.48 -0.91 4.84
CA THR A 42 8.42 -2.23 4.19
C THR A 42 9.04 -3.29 5.10
N HIS A 43 8.31 -4.37 5.33
CA HIS A 43 8.77 -5.42 6.23
C HIS A 43 8.18 -6.78 5.82
N THR A 44 9.07 -7.71 5.52
CA THR A 44 8.74 -9.11 5.28
C THR A 44 9.19 -9.94 6.46
N ALA A 45 8.27 -10.60 7.13
CA ALA A 45 8.54 -11.55 8.21
C ALA A 45 8.60 -12.97 7.65
N VAL A 46 9.55 -13.76 8.13
CA VAL A 46 9.57 -15.19 7.81
C VAL A 46 8.89 -15.94 8.96
N VAL A 47 7.86 -16.70 8.63
CA VAL A 47 7.07 -17.48 9.57
C VAL A 47 7.30 -18.96 9.31
N ASP A 48 7.49 -19.73 10.38
CA ASP A 48 7.60 -21.18 10.29
C ASP A 48 6.22 -21.80 10.00
N ASP A 49 6.12 -22.55 8.90
CA ASP A 49 4.94 -23.34 8.52
C ASP A 49 5.38 -24.80 8.41
N PRO A 50 4.50 -25.78 8.70
CA PRO A 50 4.83 -27.21 8.57
C PRO A 50 5.35 -27.62 7.19
N ARG A 51 5.06 -26.86 6.15
CA ARG A 51 5.51 -27.09 4.76
C ARG A 51 6.83 -26.39 4.43
N GLY A 52 7.41 -25.66 5.39
CA GLY A 52 8.63 -24.87 5.25
C GLY A 52 8.39 -23.38 5.54
N PRO A 53 9.46 -22.59 5.69
CA PRO A 53 9.36 -21.17 6.02
C PRO A 53 8.61 -20.39 4.92
N VAL A 54 7.71 -19.51 5.32
CA VAL A 54 6.89 -18.67 4.45
C VAL A 54 7.25 -17.22 4.70
N ALA A 55 7.57 -16.48 3.62
CA ALA A 55 7.76 -15.05 3.66
C ALA A 55 6.39 -14.34 3.61
N VAL A 56 6.14 -13.48 4.60
CA VAL A 56 4.88 -12.73 4.75
C VAL A 56 5.19 -11.25 4.81
N ASP A 57 4.67 -10.49 3.86
CA ASP A 57 4.77 -9.04 3.88
C ASP A 57 3.82 -8.47 4.95
N THR A 58 4.40 -7.77 5.93
CA THR A 58 3.68 -7.18 7.05
C THR A 58 3.60 -5.66 6.99
N GLY A 59 4.39 -5.04 6.10
CA GLY A 59 4.38 -3.61 5.83
C GLY A 59 4.41 -3.31 4.34
N PHE A 60 3.54 -2.38 3.89
CA PHE A 60 3.36 -2.02 2.48
C PHE A 60 3.06 -3.23 1.58
N MET A 61 2.02 -3.96 1.93
CA MET A 61 1.64 -5.23 1.29
C MET A 61 1.04 -5.06 -0.12
N VAL A 62 0.46 -3.92 -0.43
CA VAL A 62 -0.27 -3.68 -1.67
C VAL A 62 -0.01 -2.28 -2.22
N PHE A 63 0.00 -2.17 -3.54
CA PHE A 63 0.06 -0.89 -4.26
C PHE A 63 -0.78 -0.98 -5.54
N ASN A 64 -1.08 0.15 -6.16
CA ASN A 64 -1.67 0.17 -7.49
C ASN A 64 -0.82 1.03 -8.44
N ARG A 65 -0.63 0.56 -9.66
CA ARG A 65 0.25 1.20 -10.64
C ARG A 65 -0.13 2.65 -10.97
N PRO A 66 -1.42 3.02 -11.11
CA PRO A 66 -1.80 4.40 -11.40
C PRO A 66 -1.39 5.42 -10.33
N ASN A 67 -1.46 5.04 -9.06
CA ASN A 67 -1.13 5.96 -7.96
C ASN A 67 0.36 5.94 -7.59
N TYR A 68 1.10 4.91 -8.02
CA TYR A 68 2.53 4.73 -7.71
C TYR A 68 3.37 4.57 -8.99
N PRO A 69 3.37 5.56 -9.92
CA PRO A 69 4.04 5.40 -11.22
C PRO A 69 5.56 5.24 -11.09
N LEU A 70 6.20 5.98 -10.19
CA LEU A 70 7.66 5.88 -9.98
C LEU A 70 8.05 4.55 -9.33
N LEU A 71 7.28 4.07 -8.35
CA LEU A 71 7.51 2.76 -7.75
C LEU A 71 7.30 1.64 -8.76
N SER A 72 6.26 1.73 -9.57
CA SER A 72 5.99 0.78 -10.65
C SER A 72 7.14 0.71 -11.65
N SER A 73 7.65 1.88 -12.05
CA SER A 73 8.82 1.96 -12.95
C SER A 73 10.09 1.37 -12.31
N LEU A 74 10.30 1.60 -11.02
CA LEU A 74 11.43 1.02 -10.28
C LEU A 74 11.31 -0.50 -10.22
N PHE A 75 10.12 -1.04 -9.94
CA PHE A 75 9.88 -2.49 -9.90
C PHE A 75 10.08 -3.14 -11.26
N ASP A 76 9.59 -2.51 -12.32
CA ASP A 76 9.78 -2.99 -13.70
C ASP A 76 11.27 -2.99 -14.07
N HIS A 77 12.02 -1.95 -13.67
CA HIS A 77 13.47 -1.85 -13.94
C HIS A 77 14.30 -2.87 -13.14
N LEU A 78 13.88 -3.17 -11.91
CA LEU A 78 14.53 -4.15 -11.05
C LEU A 78 14.00 -5.59 -11.26
N GLU A 79 13.08 -5.78 -12.19
CA GLU A 79 12.43 -7.07 -12.48
C GLU A 79 11.79 -7.70 -11.24
N ILE A 80 11.22 -6.86 -10.36
CA ILE A 80 10.56 -7.33 -9.15
C ILE A 80 9.21 -7.94 -9.51
N THR A 81 9.04 -9.21 -9.18
CA THR A 81 7.78 -9.93 -9.40
C THR A 81 6.69 -9.42 -8.47
N THR A 82 5.56 -9.03 -9.07
CA THR A 82 4.34 -8.64 -8.36
C THR A 82 3.18 -9.46 -8.86
N TYR A 83 2.20 -9.75 -8.00
CA TYR A 83 0.96 -10.42 -8.43
C TYR A 83 -0.24 -9.54 -8.23
N PRO A 84 -1.25 -9.67 -9.12
CA PRO A 84 -2.53 -9.02 -8.89
C PRO A 84 -3.17 -9.58 -7.62
N THR A 85 -3.68 -8.69 -6.79
CA THR A 85 -4.43 -9.03 -5.59
C THR A 85 -5.69 -8.18 -5.53
N GLU A 86 -6.68 -8.65 -4.80
CA GLU A 86 -7.90 -7.90 -4.54
C GLU A 86 -7.78 -7.20 -3.19
N MET A 87 -8.00 -5.88 -3.20
CA MET A 87 -8.10 -5.09 -1.99
C MET A 87 -9.58 -4.78 -1.75
N SER A 88 -10.19 -5.53 -0.84
CA SER A 88 -11.58 -5.33 -0.46
C SER A 88 -11.68 -4.54 0.85
N PHE A 89 -12.78 -3.81 1.00
CA PHE A 89 -13.14 -3.11 2.22
C PHE A 89 -14.42 -3.66 2.77
N SER A 90 -14.45 -3.96 4.06
CA SER A 90 -15.67 -4.32 4.78
C SER A 90 -15.78 -3.58 6.10
N ALA A 91 -16.99 -3.33 6.55
CA ALA A 91 -17.28 -2.71 7.82
C ALA A 91 -18.30 -3.54 8.60
N SER A 92 -18.00 -3.76 9.89
CA SER A 92 -18.93 -4.32 10.87
C SER A 92 -19.01 -3.35 12.04
N ILE A 93 -20.21 -2.85 12.32
CA ILE A 93 -20.47 -1.81 13.32
C ILE A 93 -21.54 -2.30 14.29
N GLY A 94 -21.27 -2.09 15.58
CA GLY A 94 -22.21 -2.39 16.65
C GLY A 94 -22.57 -3.87 16.75
N ASN A 95 -21.57 -4.74 16.82
CA ASN A 95 -21.71 -6.21 16.92
C ASN A 95 -22.64 -6.79 15.85
N GLY A 96 -22.38 -6.44 14.57
CA GLY A 96 -23.16 -6.93 13.44
C GLY A 96 -24.48 -6.20 13.19
N ARG A 97 -24.73 -5.07 13.87
CA ARG A 97 -25.92 -4.26 13.63
C ARG A 97 -25.93 -3.66 12.23
N LEU A 98 -24.76 -3.29 11.70
CA LEU A 98 -24.54 -2.84 10.33
C LEU A 98 -23.29 -3.50 9.78
N GLU A 99 -23.44 -4.25 8.70
CA GLU A 99 -22.34 -4.89 7.98
C GLU A 99 -22.52 -4.70 6.48
N TYR A 100 -21.44 -4.37 5.81
CA TYR A 100 -21.37 -4.28 4.36
C TYR A 100 -19.93 -4.41 3.87
N ALA A 101 -19.74 -4.75 2.62
CA ALA A 101 -18.46 -4.71 1.94
C ALA A 101 -18.57 -3.98 0.60
N GLY A 102 -17.48 -3.40 0.15
CA GLY A 102 -17.43 -2.56 -1.05
C GLY A 102 -17.01 -3.30 -2.32
N THR A 103 -16.93 -4.62 -2.32
CA THR A 103 -16.42 -5.41 -3.45
C THR A 103 -17.40 -5.43 -4.62
N ASP A 104 -18.66 -5.71 -4.35
CA ASP A 104 -19.75 -5.79 -5.32
C ASP A 104 -21.11 -5.47 -4.70
N LEU A 105 -22.17 -5.42 -5.52
CA LEU A 105 -23.53 -5.15 -5.03
C LEU A 105 -24.05 -6.25 -4.08
N ASN A 106 -23.63 -7.49 -4.27
CA ASN A 106 -24.08 -8.58 -3.40
C ASN A 106 -23.46 -8.47 -2.01
N SER A 107 -22.17 -8.16 -1.91
CA SER A 107 -21.46 -7.92 -0.66
C SER A 107 -21.89 -6.60 0.02
N LEU A 108 -22.20 -5.56 -0.78
CA LEU A 108 -22.73 -4.31 -0.27
C LEU A 108 -24.05 -4.49 0.46
N PHE A 109 -24.92 -5.35 -0.07
CA PHE A 109 -26.18 -5.75 0.54
C PHE A 109 -26.14 -7.15 1.17
N GLY A 110 -24.97 -7.59 1.65
CA GLY A 110 -24.80 -8.86 2.34
C GLY A 110 -25.79 -9.03 3.50
N GLN A 111 -26.03 -7.97 4.28
CA GLN A 111 -27.18 -7.87 5.16
C GLN A 111 -28.38 -7.37 4.37
N ARG A 112 -29.24 -8.27 3.90
CA ARG A 112 -30.43 -7.95 3.05
C ARG A 112 -31.36 -6.91 3.68
N ARG A 113 -31.43 -6.82 5.01
CA ARG A 113 -32.18 -5.77 5.71
C ARG A 113 -31.72 -4.34 5.39
N ASN A 114 -30.50 -4.15 4.90
CA ASN A 114 -29.98 -2.84 4.51
C ASN A 114 -30.68 -2.28 3.27
N LEU A 115 -31.26 -3.13 2.41
CA LEU A 115 -32.06 -2.72 1.25
C LEU A 115 -33.26 -1.83 1.62
N VAL A 116 -33.85 -2.08 2.78
CA VAL A 116 -35.06 -1.37 3.24
C VAL A 116 -34.75 -0.29 4.30
N LYS A 117 -33.48 -0.06 4.63
CA LYS A 117 -33.06 0.94 5.62
C LYS A 117 -32.73 2.29 4.97
N PRO A 118 -33.50 3.36 5.20
CA PRO A 118 -33.19 4.69 4.67
C PRO A 118 -31.84 5.23 5.09
N SER A 119 -31.39 4.91 6.33
CA SER A 119 -30.07 5.29 6.83
C SER A 119 -28.91 4.68 6.05
N PHE A 120 -29.10 3.47 5.51
CA PHE A 120 -28.07 2.83 4.69
C PHE A 120 -27.95 3.51 3.31
N TRP A 121 -29.07 3.87 2.71
CA TRP A 121 -29.06 4.62 1.44
C TRP A 121 -28.45 6.02 1.61
N ARG A 122 -28.71 6.67 2.75
CA ARG A 122 -28.04 7.94 3.08
C ARG A 122 -26.52 7.76 3.20
N LEU A 123 -26.05 6.71 3.89
CA LEU A 123 -24.63 6.37 3.98
C LEU A 123 -24.00 6.21 2.57
N LEU A 124 -24.63 5.49 1.68
CA LEU A 124 -24.14 5.32 0.30
C LEU A 124 -24.10 6.65 -0.46
N ALA A 125 -25.12 7.48 -0.31
CA ALA A 125 -25.13 8.82 -0.91
C ALA A 125 -24.01 9.70 -0.38
N ASP A 126 -23.75 9.66 0.92
CA ASP A 126 -22.66 10.42 1.57
C ASP A 126 -21.28 9.95 1.11
N ILE A 127 -21.06 8.64 0.96
CA ILE A 127 -19.83 8.08 0.39
C ILE A 127 -19.60 8.59 -1.04
N LEU A 128 -20.64 8.55 -1.88
CA LEU A 128 -20.56 9.04 -3.25
C LEU A 128 -20.30 10.55 -3.32
N ALA A 129 -20.94 11.32 -2.44
CA ALA A 129 -20.73 12.76 -2.34
C ALA A 129 -19.29 13.07 -1.90
N PHE A 130 -18.80 12.38 -0.88
CA PHE A 130 -17.41 12.51 -0.41
C PHE A 130 -16.39 12.25 -1.53
N ASN A 131 -16.55 11.14 -2.26
CA ASN A 131 -15.65 10.80 -3.36
C ASN A 131 -15.67 11.86 -4.48
N ARG A 132 -16.83 12.44 -4.80
CA ARG A 132 -16.93 13.54 -5.79
C ARG A 132 -16.29 14.83 -5.30
N GLN A 133 -16.44 15.15 -4.01
CA GLN A 133 -15.88 16.38 -3.42
C GLN A 133 -14.38 16.28 -3.18
N GLY A 134 -13.86 15.09 -2.87
CA GLY A 134 -12.43 14.85 -2.65
C GLY A 134 -11.57 15.28 -3.84
N HIS A 135 -12.01 15.02 -5.05
CA HIS A 135 -11.31 15.50 -6.26
C HIS A 135 -11.27 17.03 -6.39
N ARG A 136 -12.25 17.75 -5.86
CA ARG A 136 -12.28 19.22 -5.88
C ARG A 136 -11.41 19.86 -4.81
N ALA A 137 -11.19 19.16 -3.71
CA ALA A 137 -10.37 19.65 -2.60
C ALA A 137 -8.85 19.48 -2.85
N LEU A 138 -8.48 18.70 -3.86
CA LEU A 138 -7.08 18.45 -4.26
C LEU A 138 -6.62 19.36 -5.43
N GLN A 139 -7.51 20.20 -5.95
CA GLN A 139 -7.21 21.22 -6.95
C GLN A 139 -7.04 22.60 -6.32
#